data_b2ccdbd5f56dff71f6cc3eb0d41fb9cb
#
_entry.id   b2ccdbd5f56dff71f6cc3eb0d41fb9cb
#
_cell.length_a   1.000
_cell.length_b   1.000
_cell.length_c   1.000
_cell.angle_alpha   90.00
_cell.angle_beta   90.00
_cell.angle_gamma   90.00
#
_symmetry.space_group_name_H-M   'P 1'
#
loop_
_entity.id
_entity.type
_entity.pdbx_description
1 polymer ?
#
loop_
_entity_poly.entity_id
_entity_poly.type
_entity_poly.pdbx_seq_one_letter_code
_entity_poly.pdbx_strand_id
1 'polypeptide(L)'
;KNSLGETLDYAFTSGAENCRDEKWLVILGHGVTGNKDRPVIADTAKALSEAGFDTLAFSFAGNGDSEGDFRSATISKEVGDLSCVIDAVANAYPKIAYVGHSMGGAVGVIQATRDGRIKALVSIAGMIDTKAFATTEFGEETPDTGLMWEEESCPLSSEFMKDLCDTIVTVEPLADCIATPWLLVHGTADDVVLPKDTECVKGLQGDAVQAVFVEGADHSFNQPAHKAQLTETIANWMRSRPY
;
A
#
# COMPACT_ATOMS: atom_id res chain seq x y z
N LYS A 1 1.80 -11.80 14.53
CA LYS A 1 0.46 -12.40 14.34
C LYS A 1 -0.59 -11.31 14.32
N ASN A 2 -1.63 -11.48 13.50
CA ASN A 2 -2.78 -10.59 13.50
C ASN A 2 -3.79 -10.92 14.63
N SER A 3 -4.91 -10.21 14.67
CA SER A 3 -5.95 -10.39 15.68
C SER A 3 -6.66 -11.76 15.64
N LEU A 4 -6.56 -12.47 14.50
CA LEU A 4 -7.08 -13.82 14.33
C LEU A 4 -6.07 -14.91 14.70
N GLY A 5 -4.85 -14.52 15.13
CA GLY A 5 -3.75 -15.42 15.46
C GLY A 5 -2.96 -15.93 14.25
N GLU A 6 -3.26 -15.46 13.04
CA GLU A 6 -2.55 -15.80 11.82
C GLU A 6 -1.15 -15.15 11.83
N THR A 7 -0.13 -15.92 11.44
CA THR A 7 1.25 -15.42 11.33
C THR A 7 1.39 -14.65 10.02
N LEU A 8 1.88 -13.41 10.11
CA LEU A 8 2.18 -12.60 8.93
C LEU A 8 3.65 -12.79 8.57
N ASP A 9 3.91 -13.10 7.31
CA ASP A 9 5.26 -13.20 6.75
C ASP A 9 5.81 -11.79 6.46
N TYR A 10 7.08 -11.54 6.81
CA TYR A 10 7.69 -10.23 6.63
C TYR A 10 9.19 -10.32 6.33
N ALA A 11 9.71 -9.27 5.72
CA ALA A 11 11.13 -9.00 5.54
C ALA A 11 11.48 -7.68 6.22
N PHE A 12 12.40 -7.74 7.17
CA PHE A 12 12.94 -6.56 7.83
C PHE A 12 14.35 -6.28 7.32
N THR A 13 14.63 -5.02 6.99
CA THR A 13 15.96 -4.57 6.59
C THR A 13 16.33 -3.32 7.37
N SER A 14 17.46 -3.37 8.07
CA SER A 14 18.01 -2.18 8.74
C SER A 14 18.48 -1.16 7.72
N GLY A 15 18.20 0.10 7.98
CA GLY A 15 18.73 1.21 7.18
C GLY A 15 20.25 1.24 7.24
N ALA A 16 20.86 1.68 6.13
CA ALA A 16 22.30 1.95 6.10
C ALA A 16 22.67 2.89 7.27
N GLU A 17 23.84 2.69 7.88
CA GLU A 17 24.28 3.52 8.99
C GLU A 17 24.26 5.00 8.60
N ASN A 18 23.32 5.73 9.18
CA ASN A 18 23.11 7.14 8.94
C ASN A 18 23.03 7.89 10.27
N CYS A 19 23.52 9.10 10.24
CA CYS A 19 23.51 10.07 11.34
C CYS A 19 22.09 10.62 11.61
N ARG A 20 21.06 9.78 11.63
CA ARG A 20 19.70 10.21 12.00
C ARG A 20 19.52 10.09 13.49
N ASP A 21 19.16 11.19 14.14
CA ASP A 21 18.93 11.23 15.58
C ASP A 21 17.72 10.39 16.02
N GLU A 22 16.77 10.17 15.12
CA GLU A 22 15.58 9.36 15.38
C GLU A 22 15.37 8.30 14.29
N LYS A 23 15.04 7.08 14.73
CA LYS A 23 14.77 5.95 13.83
C LYS A 23 13.35 6.01 13.28
N TRP A 24 13.28 6.00 11.96
CA TRP A 24 12.05 5.75 11.24
C TRP A 24 11.93 4.27 10.85
N LEU A 25 10.75 3.71 11.01
CA LEU A 25 10.37 2.47 10.36
C LEU A 25 9.42 2.78 9.20
N VAL A 26 9.73 2.30 8.02
CA VAL A 26 8.83 2.31 6.88
C VAL A 26 8.22 0.94 6.73
N ILE A 27 6.91 0.83 6.93
CA ILE A 27 6.13 -0.39 6.72
C ILE A 27 5.62 -0.36 5.28
N LEU A 28 5.75 -1.47 4.55
CA LEU A 28 5.31 -1.57 3.16
C LEU A 28 4.25 -2.67 3.02
N GLY A 29 3.12 -2.32 2.39
CA GLY A 29 2.00 -3.21 2.08
C GLY A 29 1.75 -3.29 0.57
N HIS A 30 1.45 -4.49 0.10
CA HIS A 30 1.22 -4.81 -1.31
C HIS A 30 -0.24 -4.61 -1.76
N GLY A 31 -0.53 -4.80 -3.03
CA GLY A 31 -1.87 -4.78 -3.63
C GLY A 31 -2.51 -6.16 -3.75
N VAL A 32 -3.64 -6.21 -4.46
CA VAL A 32 -4.40 -7.44 -4.75
C VAL A 32 -3.49 -8.50 -5.33
N THR A 33 -3.63 -9.75 -4.90
CA THR A 33 -2.80 -10.91 -5.31
C THR A 33 -1.28 -10.74 -5.09
N GLY A 34 -0.90 -9.69 -4.36
CA GLY A 34 0.50 -9.37 -4.11
C GLY A 34 1.10 -10.13 -2.93
N ASN A 35 2.35 -9.80 -2.62
CA ASN A 35 3.07 -10.19 -1.42
C ASN A 35 4.27 -9.25 -1.21
N LYS A 36 4.99 -9.43 -0.12
CA LYS A 36 6.18 -8.61 0.23
C LYS A 36 7.31 -8.66 -0.80
N ASP A 37 7.38 -9.71 -1.60
CA ASP A 37 8.47 -9.95 -2.56
C ASP A 37 8.16 -9.42 -3.98
N ARG A 38 6.96 -8.85 -4.20
CA ARG A 38 6.66 -8.18 -5.48
C ARG A 38 7.70 -7.08 -5.75
N PRO A 39 8.23 -6.97 -6.98
CA PRO A 39 9.32 -6.03 -7.28
C PRO A 39 9.06 -4.59 -6.84
N VAL A 40 7.84 -4.08 -7.01
CA VAL A 40 7.48 -2.72 -6.59
C VAL A 40 7.63 -2.52 -5.08
N ILE A 41 7.38 -3.53 -4.28
CA ILE A 41 7.53 -3.50 -2.81
C ILE A 41 9.00 -3.72 -2.42
N ALA A 42 9.61 -4.80 -2.91
CA ALA A 42 10.97 -5.19 -2.55
C ALA A 42 12.02 -4.13 -2.96
N ASP A 43 11.91 -3.59 -4.20
CA ASP A 43 12.83 -2.57 -4.68
C ASP A 43 12.64 -1.23 -3.94
N THR A 44 11.38 -0.87 -3.59
CA THR A 44 11.11 0.31 -2.76
C THR A 44 11.67 0.15 -1.35
N ALA A 45 11.49 -1.02 -0.71
CA ALA A 45 12.06 -1.31 0.60
C ALA A 45 13.59 -1.22 0.58
N LYS A 46 14.23 -1.80 -0.47
CA LYS A 46 15.67 -1.73 -0.67
C LYS A 46 16.15 -0.28 -0.80
N ALA A 47 15.54 0.52 -1.68
CA ALA A 47 15.94 1.91 -1.87
C ALA A 47 15.79 2.75 -0.61
N LEU A 48 14.74 2.50 0.18
CA LEU A 48 14.53 3.17 1.46
C LEU A 48 15.58 2.74 2.50
N SER A 49 15.96 1.46 2.55
CA SER A 49 17.02 1.00 3.46
C SER A 49 18.38 1.60 3.09
N GLU A 50 18.70 1.69 1.79
CA GLU A 50 19.89 2.39 1.30
C GLU A 50 19.84 3.90 1.60
N ALA A 51 18.64 4.48 1.70
CA ALA A 51 18.41 5.85 2.12
C ALA A 51 18.49 6.07 3.64
N GLY A 52 18.71 5.00 4.42
CA GLY A 52 18.91 5.05 5.88
C GLY A 52 17.66 4.87 6.71
N PHE A 53 16.58 4.33 6.15
CA PHE A 53 15.35 3.98 6.88
C PHE A 53 15.32 2.49 7.20
N ASP A 54 14.93 2.12 8.41
CA ASP A 54 14.55 0.74 8.67
C ASP A 54 13.27 0.43 7.90
N THR A 55 13.20 -0.74 7.26
CA THR A 55 12.04 -1.13 6.45
C THR A 55 11.47 -2.46 6.90
N LEU A 56 10.14 -2.58 6.86
CA LEU A 56 9.41 -3.80 7.12
C LEU A 56 8.37 -3.99 6.01
N ALA A 57 8.70 -4.81 5.01
CA ALA A 57 7.75 -5.26 4.00
C ALA A 57 7.06 -6.53 4.52
N PHE A 58 5.74 -6.60 4.44
CA PHE A 58 5.00 -7.79 4.90
C PHE A 58 3.92 -8.20 3.91
N SER A 59 3.59 -9.48 3.96
CA SER A 59 2.45 -10.04 3.24
C SER A 59 1.22 -10.02 4.14
N PHE A 60 0.12 -9.46 3.66
CA PHE A 60 -1.16 -9.53 4.35
C PHE A 60 -1.63 -10.98 4.51
N ALA A 61 -2.46 -11.26 5.51
CA ALA A 61 -2.97 -12.59 5.78
C ALA A 61 -3.69 -13.20 4.56
N GLY A 62 -3.36 -14.46 4.26
CA GLY A 62 -3.85 -15.16 3.06
C GLY A 62 -3.04 -14.90 1.80
N ASN A 63 -1.98 -14.07 1.85
CA ASN A 63 -1.12 -13.75 0.72
C ASN A 63 0.33 -14.19 0.99
N GLY A 64 1.07 -14.53 -0.08
CA GLY A 64 2.46 -14.98 0.03
C GLY A 64 2.60 -16.16 0.99
N ASP A 65 3.57 -16.06 1.90
CA ASP A 65 3.82 -17.08 2.94
C ASP A 65 3.11 -16.76 4.28
N SER A 66 2.22 -15.78 4.31
CA SER A 66 1.38 -15.50 5.46
C SER A 66 0.30 -16.57 5.66
N GLU A 67 0.04 -16.90 6.93
CA GLU A 67 -1.12 -17.74 7.26
C GLU A 67 -2.45 -17.05 6.91
N GLY A 68 -3.51 -17.83 6.78
CA GLY A 68 -4.85 -17.35 6.44
C GLY A 68 -5.34 -17.90 5.10
N ASP A 69 -6.61 -17.63 4.81
CA ASP A 69 -7.22 -18.00 3.53
C ASP A 69 -7.24 -16.76 2.62
N PHE A 70 -6.72 -16.91 1.41
CA PHE A 70 -6.76 -15.86 0.38
C PHE A 70 -8.19 -15.38 0.08
N ARG A 71 -9.18 -16.25 0.18
CA ARG A 71 -10.60 -15.90 0.00
C ARG A 71 -11.09 -14.83 0.98
N SER A 72 -10.46 -14.75 2.14
CA SER A 72 -10.77 -13.73 3.18
C SER A 72 -9.85 -12.51 3.12
N ALA A 73 -8.97 -12.40 2.12
CA ALA A 73 -8.09 -11.25 1.94
C ALA A 73 -8.90 -10.05 1.42
N THR A 74 -9.40 -9.22 2.32
CA THR A 74 -10.21 -8.02 2.06
C THR A 74 -9.51 -6.78 2.56
N ILE A 75 -9.86 -5.59 2.06
CA ILE A 75 -9.33 -4.32 2.58
C ILE A 75 -9.57 -4.21 4.09
N SER A 76 -10.78 -4.56 4.54
CA SER A 76 -11.14 -4.51 5.96
C SER A 76 -10.25 -5.39 6.83
N LYS A 77 -9.90 -6.60 6.37
CA LYS A 77 -8.98 -7.51 7.06
C LYS A 77 -7.55 -6.98 7.04
N GLU A 78 -7.09 -6.49 5.89
CA GLU A 78 -5.73 -5.95 5.73
C GLU A 78 -5.48 -4.70 6.57
N VAL A 79 -6.49 -3.86 6.79
CA VAL A 79 -6.42 -2.75 7.75
C VAL A 79 -6.16 -3.28 9.17
N GLY A 80 -6.83 -4.37 9.56
CA GLY A 80 -6.58 -5.06 10.83
C GLY A 80 -5.16 -5.62 10.93
N ASP A 81 -4.65 -6.23 9.87
CA ASP A 81 -3.28 -6.75 9.81
C ASP A 81 -2.26 -5.62 9.98
N LEU A 82 -2.43 -4.51 9.25
CA LEU A 82 -1.54 -3.35 9.37
C LEU A 82 -1.58 -2.77 10.79
N SER A 83 -2.76 -2.69 11.41
CA SER A 83 -2.88 -2.26 12.82
C SER A 83 -2.05 -3.13 13.76
N CYS A 84 -2.13 -4.46 13.60
CA CYS A 84 -1.34 -5.40 14.41
C CYS A 84 0.18 -5.28 14.18
N VAL A 85 0.59 -5.02 12.93
CA VAL A 85 2.02 -4.76 12.62
C VAL A 85 2.48 -3.48 13.29
N ILE A 86 1.71 -2.39 13.22
CA ILE A 86 2.02 -1.12 13.91
C ILE A 86 2.11 -1.34 15.42
N ASP A 87 1.17 -2.05 16.02
CA ASP A 87 1.17 -2.35 17.46
C ASP A 87 2.42 -3.11 17.90
N ALA A 88 2.89 -4.03 17.06
CA ALA A 88 4.08 -4.83 17.37
C ALA A 88 5.39 -4.01 17.35
N VAL A 89 5.45 -2.93 16.58
CA VAL A 89 6.69 -2.15 16.39
C VAL A 89 6.70 -0.78 17.06
N ALA A 90 5.54 -0.25 17.47
CA ALA A 90 5.39 1.13 17.94
C ALA A 90 6.25 1.47 19.19
N ASN A 91 6.53 0.49 20.05
CA ASN A 91 7.40 0.71 21.20
C ASN A 91 8.88 0.90 20.83
N ALA A 92 9.29 0.36 19.69
CA ALA A 92 10.68 0.46 19.20
C ALA A 92 10.88 1.62 18.22
N TYR A 93 9.79 2.06 17.57
CA TYR A 93 9.84 3.09 16.53
C TYR A 93 8.85 4.22 16.82
N PRO A 94 9.31 5.38 17.27
CA PRO A 94 8.45 6.54 17.53
C PRO A 94 7.92 7.18 16.25
N LYS A 95 8.56 6.92 15.11
CA LYS A 95 8.17 7.44 13.80
C LYS A 95 7.94 6.28 12.83
N ILE A 96 6.71 6.12 12.40
CA ILE A 96 6.29 5.11 11.44
C ILE A 96 5.81 5.81 10.17
N ALA A 97 6.31 5.38 9.02
CA ALA A 97 5.74 5.69 7.72
C ALA A 97 5.08 4.43 7.13
N TYR A 98 4.05 4.62 6.34
CA TYR A 98 3.45 3.53 5.59
C TYR A 98 3.53 3.80 4.08
N VAL A 99 3.93 2.80 3.32
CA VAL A 99 3.95 2.79 1.85
C VAL A 99 3.01 1.70 1.38
N GLY A 100 1.95 2.06 0.68
CA GLY A 100 0.96 1.12 0.13
C GLY A 100 0.94 1.15 -1.39
N HIS A 101 0.99 -0.03 -2.02
CA HIS A 101 0.82 -0.17 -3.47
C HIS A 101 -0.60 -0.62 -3.78
N SER A 102 -1.26 0.00 -4.77
CA SER A 102 -2.57 -0.42 -5.26
C SER A 102 -3.61 -0.48 -4.11
N MET A 103 -4.22 -1.63 -3.84
CA MET A 103 -5.13 -1.85 -2.72
C MET A 103 -4.48 -1.53 -1.37
N GLY A 104 -3.17 -1.80 -1.20
CA GLY A 104 -2.42 -1.37 -0.02
C GLY A 104 -2.43 0.15 0.18
N GLY A 105 -2.62 0.94 -0.87
CA GLY A 105 -2.86 2.38 -0.78
C GLY A 105 -4.18 2.71 -0.07
N ALA A 106 -5.28 2.04 -0.41
CA ALA A 106 -6.57 2.18 0.28
C ALA A 106 -6.47 1.77 1.76
N VAL A 107 -5.77 0.66 2.04
CA VAL A 107 -5.45 0.23 3.42
C VAL A 107 -4.74 1.34 4.19
N GLY A 108 -3.74 1.98 3.56
CA GLY A 108 -2.98 3.09 4.13
C GLY A 108 -3.84 4.30 4.45
N VAL A 109 -4.73 4.70 3.54
CA VAL A 109 -5.67 5.81 3.75
C VAL A 109 -6.57 5.53 4.96
N ILE A 110 -7.19 4.34 5.01
CA ILE A 110 -8.06 3.96 6.12
C ILE A 110 -7.28 3.95 7.45
N GLN A 111 -6.11 3.34 7.47
CA GLN A 111 -5.33 3.23 8.70
C GLN A 111 -4.79 4.58 9.17
N ALA A 112 -4.33 5.46 8.26
CA ALA A 112 -3.80 6.77 8.63
C ALA A 112 -4.86 7.70 9.25
N THR A 113 -6.15 7.53 8.91
CA THR A 113 -7.24 8.27 9.57
C THR A 113 -7.54 7.77 10.97
N ARG A 114 -7.18 6.51 11.29
CA ARG A 114 -7.49 5.85 12.56
C ARG A 114 -6.31 5.83 13.53
N ASP A 115 -5.09 5.95 13.01
CA ASP A 115 -3.88 5.73 13.79
C ASP A 115 -2.86 6.86 13.60
N GLY A 116 -2.83 7.79 14.54
CA GLY A 116 -1.91 8.92 14.53
C GLY A 116 -0.42 8.56 14.70
N ARG A 117 -0.07 7.27 14.84
CA ARG A 117 1.32 6.80 14.84
C ARG A 117 1.93 6.80 13.44
N ILE A 118 1.11 6.75 12.38
CA ILE A 118 1.57 6.96 11.01
C ILE A 118 1.90 8.43 10.82
N LYS A 119 3.18 8.76 10.64
CA LYS A 119 3.71 10.13 10.52
C LYS A 119 3.99 10.55 9.07
N ALA A 120 3.99 9.61 8.16
CA ALA A 120 4.13 9.84 6.72
C ALA A 120 3.41 8.73 5.95
N LEU A 121 2.73 9.09 4.88
CA LEU A 121 1.98 8.17 4.01
C LEU A 121 2.52 8.27 2.58
N VAL A 122 2.68 7.13 1.92
CA VAL A 122 3.00 7.04 0.49
C VAL A 122 2.03 6.09 -0.17
N SER A 123 1.41 6.51 -1.26
CA SER A 123 0.60 5.65 -2.12
C SER A 123 1.27 5.51 -3.48
N ILE A 124 1.59 4.29 -3.86
CA ILE A 124 2.10 3.91 -5.19
C ILE A 124 0.92 3.36 -5.96
N ALA A 125 0.49 4.05 -7.03
CA ALA A 125 -0.70 3.66 -7.80
C ALA A 125 -1.89 3.30 -6.88
N GLY A 126 -2.12 4.13 -5.84
CA GLY A 126 -3.05 3.81 -4.74
C GLY A 126 -4.50 3.84 -5.19
N MET A 127 -5.24 2.80 -4.83
CA MET A 127 -6.66 2.66 -5.11
C MET A 127 -7.47 3.59 -4.20
N ILE A 128 -8.37 4.37 -4.78
CA ILE A 128 -9.30 5.26 -4.07
C ILE A 128 -10.75 4.81 -4.28
N ASP A 129 -11.18 4.60 -5.51
CA ASP A 129 -12.51 4.06 -5.83
C ASP A 129 -12.45 2.53 -5.91
N THR A 130 -12.65 1.89 -4.75
CA THR A 130 -12.55 0.43 -4.62
C THR A 130 -13.65 -0.30 -5.38
N LYS A 131 -14.86 0.30 -5.43
CA LYS A 131 -15.98 -0.27 -6.18
C LYS A 131 -15.75 -0.20 -7.69
N ALA A 132 -15.27 0.95 -8.20
CA ALA A 132 -14.96 1.08 -9.63
C ALA A 132 -13.88 0.07 -10.03
N PHE A 133 -12.81 -0.06 -9.25
CA PHE A 133 -11.79 -1.07 -9.47
C PHE A 133 -12.38 -2.49 -9.53
N ALA A 134 -13.07 -2.92 -8.46
CA ALA A 134 -13.61 -4.28 -8.39
C ALA A 134 -14.59 -4.59 -9.52
N THR A 135 -15.41 -3.59 -9.92
CA THR A 135 -16.37 -3.75 -11.01
C THR A 135 -15.67 -3.83 -12.37
N THR A 136 -14.61 -3.03 -12.59
CA THR A 136 -13.88 -3.02 -13.86
C THR A 136 -13.06 -4.30 -14.03
N GLU A 137 -12.34 -4.73 -12.99
CA GLU A 137 -11.44 -5.87 -13.09
C GLU A 137 -12.17 -7.22 -12.98
N PHE A 138 -13.22 -7.30 -12.18
CA PHE A 138 -13.85 -8.58 -11.82
C PHE A 138 -15.38 -8.61 -12.00
N GLY A 139 -15.97 -7.57 -12.56
CA GLY A 139 -17.45 -7.48 -12.69
C GLY A 139 -18.08 -8.53 -13.62
N GLU A 140 -17.29 -9.12 -14.51
CA GLU A 140 -17.74 -10.22 -15.40
C GLU A 140 -17.47 -11.61 -14.78
N GLU A 141 -16.70 -11.68 -13.70
CA GLU A 141 -16.39 -12.93 -13.02
C GLU A 141 -17.50 -13.33 -12.05
N THR A 142 -17.64 -14.64 -11.82
CA THR A 142 -18.60 -15.16 -10.84
C THR A 142 -17.88 -15.39 -9.51
N PRO A 143 -18.17 -14.61 -8.46
CA PRO A 143 -17.56 -14.81 -7.15
C PRO A 143 -17.75 -16.26 -6.64
N ASP A 144 -16.77 -16.74 -5.89
CA ASP A 144 -16.66 -18.09 -5.30
C ASP A 144 -16.39 -19.22 -6.31
N THR A 145 -16.45 -18.92 -7.62
CA THR A 145 -16.13 -19.90 -8.69
C THR A 145 -15.15 -19.34 -9.72
N GLY A 146 -15.09 -18.03 -9.90
CA GLY A 146 -14.13 -17.35 -10.79
C GLY A 146 -12.77 -17.11 -10.15
N LEU A 147 -11.84 -16.62 -10.94
CA LEU A 147 -10.45 -16.35 -10.56
C LEU A 147 -10.14 -14.88 -10.82
N MET A 148 -9.29 -14.29 -9.98
CA MET A 148 -8.73 -12.98 -10.26
C MET A 148 -7.67 -13.12 -11.36
N TRP A 149 -7.88 -12.43 -12.49
CA TRP A 149 -6.98 -12.43 -13.67
C TRP A 149 -6.56 -13.84 -14.14
N GLU A 150 -7.50 -14.81 -14.12
CA GLU A 150 -7.26 -16.20 -14.54
C GLU A 150 -6.18 -16.94 -13.72
N GLU A 151 -5.79 -16.41 -12.54
CA GLU A 151 -4.75 -16.98 -11.68
C GLU A 151 -5.35 -18.04 -10.74
N GLU A 152 -4.95 -19.31 -10.90
CA GLU A 152 -5.49 -20.43 -10.12
C GLU A 152 -5.27 -20.28 -8.60
N SER A 153 -4.20 -19.62 -8.20
CA SER A 153 -3.89 -19.35 -6.79
C SER A 153 -4.71 -18.21 -6.17
N CYS A 154 -5.47 -17.47 -7.01
CA CYS A 154 -6.18 -16.26 -6.62
C CYS A 154 -7.69 -16.39 -6.89
N PRO A 155 -8.43 -17.24 -6.16
CA PRO A 155 -9.86 -17.39 -6.33
C PRO A 155 -10.59 -16.09 -5.93
N LEU A 156 -11.47 -15.60 -6.80
CA LEU A 156 -12.32 -14.46 -6.49
C LEU A 156 -13.39 -14.86 -5.47
N SER A 157 -13.44 -14.20 -4.32
CA SER A 157 -14.44 -14.48 -3.30
C SER A 157 -15.58 -13.45 -3.29
N SER A 158 -16.78 -13.90 -2.90
CA SER A 158 -17.90 -13.01 -2.64
C SER A 158 -17.64 -12.05 -1.49
N GLU A 159 -16.82 -12.46 -0.50
CA GLU A 159 -16.39 -11.62 0.61
C GLU A 159 -15.55 -10.44 0.11
N PHE A 160 -14.58 -10.68 -0.77
CA PHE A 160 -13.76 -9.63 -1.38
C PHE A 160 -14.63 -8.64 -2.17
N MET A 161 -15.49 -9.13 -3.07
CA MET A 161 -16.37 -8.27 -3.86
C MET A 161 -17.30 -7.44 -2.99
N LYS A 162 -17.89 -8.04 -1.94
CA LYS A 162 -18.74 -7.34 -0.98
C LYS A 162 -17.97 -6.26 -0.22
N ASP A 163 -16.73 -6.55 0.20
CA ASP A 163 -15.93 -5.58 0.95
C ASP A 163 -15.63 -4.35 0.08
N LEU A 164 -15.19 -4.55 -1.16
CA LEU A 164 -14.84 -3.45 -2.06
C LEU A 164 -16.07 -2.70 -2.59
N CYS A 165 -17.17 -3.39 -2.90
CA CYS A 165 -18.32 -2.80 -3.58
C CYS A 165 -19.39 -2.24 -2.64
N ASP A 166 -19.54 -2.82 -1.42
CA ASP A 166 -20.66 -2.51 -0.53
C ASP A 166 -20.20 -1.97 0.82
N THR A 167 -19.02 -2.42 1.32
CA THR A 167 -18.52 -2.02 2.66
C THR A 167 -17.66 -0.77 2.58
N ILE A 168 -16.63 -0.78 1.74
CA ILE A 168 -15.69 0.34 1.56
C ILE A 168 -16.23 1.31 0.50
N VAL A 169 -16.54 0.82 -0.68
CA VAL A 169 -17.04 1.55 -1.86
C VAL A 169 -15.99 2.52 -2.41
N THR A 170 -15.52 3.44 -1.56
CA THR A 170 -14.45 4.40 -1.86
C THR A 170 -13.80 4.88 -0.57
N VAL A 171 -12.51 5.18 -0.63
CA VAL A 171 -11.78 5.82 0.48
C VAL A 171 -11.66 7.34 0.28
N GLU A 172 -12.28 7.91 -0.75
CA GLU A 172 -12.25 9.34 -1.06
C GLU A 172 -12.64 10.23 0.14
N PRO A 173 -13.74 9.97 0.88
CA PRO A 173 -14.10 10.80 2.03
C PRO A 173 -13.07 10.78 3.16
N LEU A 174 -12.34 9.66 3.29
CA LEU A 174 -11.26 9.53 4.27
C LEU A 174 -10.00 10.24 3.78
N ALA A 175 -9.74 10.23 2.47
CA ALA A 175 -8.60 10.92 1.88
C ALA A 175 -8.63 12.42 2.18
N ASP A 176 -9.81 13.04 2.19
CA ASP A 176 -9.99 14.46 2.58
C ASP A 176 -9.62 14.74 4.05
N CYS A 177 -9.66 13.72 4.90
CA CYS A 177 -9.37 13.83 6.33
C CYS A 177 -7.88 13.56 6.69
N ILE A 178 -7.03 13.21 5.73
CA ILE A 178 -5.61 12.92 5.98
C ILE A 178 -4.86 14.21 6.29
N ALA A 179 -4.36 14.33 7.53
CA ALA A 179 -3.50 15.44 7.95
C ALA A 179 -2.00 15.08 7.92
N THR A 180 -1.68 13.81 7.76
CA THR A 180 -0.31 13.30 7.68
C THR A 180 0.31 13.68 6.32
N PRO A 181 1.58 14.12 6.26
CA PRO A 181 2.27 14.33 4.99
C PRO A 181 2.11 13.12 4.07
N TRP A 182 1.66 13.37 2.84
CA TRP A 182 1.29 12.30 1.91
C TRP A 182 1.93 12.51 0.54
N LEU A 183 2.63 11.47 0.06
CA LEU A 183 3.16 11.39 -1.30
C LEU A 183 2.32 10.40 -2.11
N LEU A 184 1.90 10.82 -3.29
CA LEU A 184 1.22 10.01 -4.29
C LEU A 184 2.17 9.83 -5.48
N VAL A 185 2.46 8.60 -5.90
CA VAL A 185 3.23 8.32 -7.12
C VAL A 185 2.40 7.41 -8.01
N HIS A 186 2.15 7.84 -9.26
CA HIS A 186 1.28 7.12 -10.18
C HIS A 186 1.89 7.07 -11.59
N GLY A 187 1.72 5.94 -12.27
CA GLY A 187 2.10 5.79 -13.67
C GLY A 187 1.04 6.39 -14.60
N THR A 188 1.43 7.15 -15.64
CA THR A 188 0.43 7.72 -16.57
C THR A 188 -0.17 6.69 -17.53
N ALA A 189 0.44 5.51 -17.66
CA ALA A 189 -0.07 4.39 -18.47
C ALA A 189 -0.62 3.25 -17.59
N ASP A 190 -1.01 3.55 -16.33
CA ASP A 190 -1.67 2.59 -15.43
C ASP A 190 -3.10 2.33 -15.93
N ASP A 191 -3.38 1.09 -16.29
CA ASP A 191 -4.66 0.61 -16.80
C ASP A 191 -5.42 -0.26 -15.76
N VAL A 192 -4.84 -0.50 -14.61
CA VAL A 192 -5.42 -1.28 -13.49
C VAL A 192 -6.07 -0.37 -12.45
N VAL A 193 -5.28 0.53 -11.84
CA VAL A 193 -5.79 1.64 -11.03
C VAL A 193 -5.52 2.92 -11.81
N LEU A 194 -6.58 3.55 -12.28
CA LEU A 194 -6.44 4.68 -13.18
C LEU A 194 -5.82 5.91 -12.48
N PRO A 195 -4.99 6.71 -13.16
CA PRO A 195 -4.39 7.93 -12.61
C PRO A 195 -5.40 8.92 -12.02
N LYS A 196 -6.66 8.85 -12.46
CA LYS A 196 -7.78 9.64 -11.91
C LYS A 196 -7.96 9.50 -10.39
N ASP A 197 -7.57 8.36 -9.81
CA ASP A 197 -7.62 8.13 -8.36
C ASP A 197 -6.64 9.06 -7.63
N THR A 198 -5.41 9.20 -8.14
CA THR A 198 -4.45 10.18 -7.63
C THR A 198 -4.89 11.62 -7.90
N GLU A 199 -5.47 11.90 -9.08
CA GLU A 199 -6.00 13.23 -9.41
C GLU A 199 -7.15 13.62 -8.47
N CYS A 200 -8.01 12.67 -8.10
CA CYS A 200 -9.09 12.86 -7.12
C CYS A 200 -8.51 13.34 -5.78
N VAL A 201 -7.55 12.61 -5.20
CA VAL A 201 -6.91 12.99 -3.94
C VAL A 201 -6.24 14.36 -4.04
N LYS A 202 -5.53 14.62 -5.15
CA LYS A 202 -4.89 15.92 -5.38
C LYS A 202 -5.91 17.05 -5.48
N GLY A 203 -7.08 16.78 -6.07
CA GLY A 203 -8.19 17.74 -6.14
C GLY A 203 -8.76 18.08 -4.77
N LEU A 204 -8.88 17.10 -3.87
CA LEU A 204 -9.38 17.27 -2.50
C LEU A 204 -8.36 17.98 -1.61
N GLN A 205 -7.12 17.55 -1.62
CA GLN A 205 -6.07 17.96 -0.68
C GLN A 205 -5.23 19.16 -1.17
N GLY A 206 -5.30 19.49 -2.47
CA GLY A 206 -4.52 20.59 -3.05
C GLY A 206 -3.01 20.46 -2.79
N ASP A 207 -2.40 21.51 -2.24
CA ASP A 207 -0.97 21.56 -1.94
C ASP A 207 -0.57 20.80 -0.65
N ALA A 208 -1.53 20.23 0.09
CA ALA A 208 -1.24 19.43 1.27
C ALA A 208 -0.63 18.06 0.92
N VAL A 209 -0.88 17.57 -0.31
CA VAL A 209 -0.27 16.35 -0.84
C VAL A 209 0.72 16.67 -1.96
N GLN A 210 1.77 15.86 -2.06
CA GLN A 210 2.65 15.86 -3.23
C GLN A 210 2.24 14.73 -4.16
N ALA A 211 1.90 15.04 -5.42
CA ALA A 211 1.61 14.05 -6.45
C ALA A 211 2.69 14.08 -7.53
N VAL A 212 3.19 12.90 -7.89
CA VAL A 212 4.19 12.70 -8.95
C VAL A 212 3.64 11.69 -9.94
N PHE A 213 3.51 12.09 -11.19
CA PHE A 213 3.13 11.20 -12.29
C PHE A 213 4.39 10.78 -13.05
N VAL A 214 4.57 9.46 -13.20
CA VAL A 214 5.68 8.88 -13.96
C VAL A 214 5.20 8.56 -15.37
N GLU A 215 5.71 9.30 -16.33
CA GLU A 215 5.25 9.23 -17.72
C GLU A 215 5.50 7.84 -18.34
N GLY A 216 4.44 7.24 -18.89
CA GLY A 216 4.49 5.92 -19.53
C GLY A 216 4.65 4.74 -18.56
N ALA A 217 4.67 4.96 -17.26
CA ALA A 217 4.75 3.86 -16.30
C ALA A 217 3.41 3.12 -16.19
N ASP A 218 3.48 1.79 -16.13
CA ASP A 218 2.39 0.88 -15.87
C ASP A 218 2.12 0.77 -14.35
N HIS A 219 1.07 0.01 -13.98
CA HIS A 219 0.64 -0.19 -12.59
C HIS A 219 1.75 -0.67 -11.64
N SER A 220 2.62 -1.53 -12.10
CA SER A 220 3.69 -2.16 -11.30
C SER A 220 5.07 -1.54 -11.52
N PHE A 221 5.19 -0.49 -12.33
CA PHE A 221 6.47 0.15 -12.67
C PHE A 221 7.51 -0.85 -13.21
N ASN A 222 7.08 -1.72 -14.11
CA ASN A 222 7.90 -2.85 -14.59
C ASN A 222 9.16 -2.42 -15.34
N GLN A 223 9.15 -1.27 -16.04
CA GLN A 223 10.33 -0.80 -16.75
C GLN A 223 11.41 -0.30 -15.77
N PRO A 224 12.69 -0.66 -15.96
CA PRO A 224 13.78 -0.26 -15.06
C PRO A 224 13.88 1.25 -14.81
N ALA A 225 13.64 2.07 -15.85
CA ALA A 225 13.66 3.53 -15.71
C ALA A 225 12.54 4.05 -14.83
N HIS A 226 11.31 3.53 -14.99
CA HIS A 226 10.16 3.91 -14.18
C HIS A 226 10.33 3.49 -12.73
N LYS A 227 10.85 2.28 -12.50
CA LYS A 227 11.19 1.76 -11.18
C LYS A 227 12.23 2.62 -10.47
N ALA A 228 13.30 2.99 -11.18
CA ALA A 228 14.34 3.88 -10.65
C ALA A 228 13.74 5.24 -10.25
N GLN A 229 12.92 5.83 -11.13
CA GLN A 229 12.25 7.10 -10.83
C GLN A 229 11.30 7.00 -9.62
N LEU A 230 10.52 5.91 -9.52
CA LEU A 230 9.64 5.63 -8.38
C LEU A 230 10.43 5.60 -7.07
N THR A 231 11.44 4.72 -7.02
CA THR A 231 12.19 4.47 -5.78
C THR A 231 13.01 5.69 -5.35
N GLU A 232 13.61 6.41 -6.30
CA GLU A 232 14.32 7.68 -6.03
C GLU A 232 13.36 8.76 -5.52
N THR A 233 12.18 8.90 -6.14
CA THR A 233 11.16 9.85 -5.72
C THR A 233 10.76 9.62 -4.26
N ILE A 234 10.44 8.37 -3.90
CA ILE A 234 10.02 8.03 -2.54
C ILE A 234 11.16 8.25 -1.55
N ALA A 235 12.38 7.79 -1.86
CA ALA A 235 13.53 7.95 -0.99
C ALA A 235 13.88 9.42 -0.74
N ASN A 236 13.86 10.25 -1.77
CA ASN A 236 14.12 11.69 -1.66
C ASN A 236 13.02 12.40 -0.85
N TRP A 237 11.76 12.05 -1.09
CA TRP A 237 10.66 12.61 -0.33
C TRP A 237 10.75 12.24 1.15
N MET A 238 11.03 10.98 1.48
CA MET A 238 11.22 10.53 2.86
C MET A 238 12.40 11.25 3.54
N ARG A 239 13.53 11.47 2.84
CA ARG A 239 14.67 12.24 3.36
C ARG A 239 14.32 13.69 3.70
N SER A 240 13.36 14.28 3.00
CA SER A 240 12.92 15.66 3.23
C SER A 240 11.96 15.80 4.43
N ARG A 241 11.52 14.71 5.03
CA ARG A 241 10.65 14.76 6.21
C ARG A 241 11.42 15.23 7.44
N PRO A 242 10.87 16.14 8.25
CA PRO A 242 11.53 16.64 9.45
C PRO A 242 11.75 15.51 10.47
N TYR A 243 12.86 15.62 11.16
CA TYR A 243 13.24 14.77 12.28
C TYR A 243 12.37 14.98 13.49
#